data_efdc4bb377405861aea6b4c548dcf4ca
#
_entry.id   efdc4bb377405861aea6b4c548dcf4ca
#
_cell.length_a   1.000
_cell.length_b   1.000
_cell.length_c   1.000
_cell.angle_alpha   90.00
_cell.angle_beta   90.00
_cell.angle_gamma   90.00
#
_symmetry.space_group_name_H-M   'P 1'
#
loop_
_entity.id
_entity.type
_entity.pdbx_description
1 polymer ?
#
loop_
_entity_poly.entity_id
_entity_poly.type
_entity_poly.pdbx_seq_one_letter_code
_entity_poly.pdbx_strand_id
1 'polypeptide(L)'
;MCGGVPISYSAPFSHVGTAGNEERKKTMAKRLISTVLTVVMAAVLLTGCVKVVKIGHEGDLTGQKEFNPGDSVEAIWDSEVIPECEKKAVDVSDILAKYDGKLTEMGEEFDGLKTKAASYYNYAVKLEGAKITKVDKDSFYGTVTLEVPGYTGKTVVTCQIGKYKNSSIRDDMSFIDFSDFTNQTEWGQVNTSMLEKVEEAVVKPVYDDLAEGATVNLVGCFTADSNDAIVITPVVLEVK
;
A
#
# COMPACT_ATOMS: atom_id res chain seq x y z
N MET A 1 -91.89 7.04 77.58
CA MET A 1 -90.89 6.24 78.28
C MET A 1 -89.65 6.20 77.47
N CYS A 2 -88.48 6.51 78.07
CA CYS A 2 -87.08 6.37 77.61
C CYS A 2 -86.73 7.17 76.42
N GLY A 3 -86.03 8.24 76.45
CA GLY A 3 -84.88 8.68 77.21
C GLY A 3 -83.60 8.34 76.42
N GLY A 4 -83.14 9.19 75.53
CA GLY A 4 -81.89 9.01 74.82
C GLY A 4 -81.14 10.32 74.71
N VAL A 5 -80.02 10.43 75.40
CA VAL A 5 -79.09 11.55 75.50
C VAL A 5 -78.28 11.68 74.24
N PRO A 6 -78.02 12.88 73.70
CA PRO A 6 -77.06 13.06 72.60
C PRO A 6 -75.61 13.14 73.11
N ILE A 7 -74.73 12.34 72.58
CA ILE A 7 -73.30 12.41 72.85
C ILE A 7 -72.66 13.30 71.78
N SER A 8 -72.10 14.43 72.20
CA SER A 8 -71.29 15.33 71.40
C SER A 8 -69.86 14.77 71.23
N TYR A 9 -69.42 14.55 70.05
CA TYR A 9 -68.02 14.18 69.72
C TYR A 9 -67.35 15.38 69.07
N SER A 10 -66.45 16.04 69.77
CA SER A 10 -65.52 16.99 69.27
C SER A 10 -64.28 16.23 68.74
N ALA A 11 -64.01 16.38 67.46
CA ALA A 11 -62.79 15.84 66.85
C ALA A 11 -61.63 16.84 66.98
N PRO A 12 -60.41 16.38 67.27
CA PRO A 12 -59.24 17.28 67.33
C PRO A 12 -58.72 17.55 65.89
N PHE A 13 -58.51 18.81 65.65
CA PHE A 13 -57.82 19.29 64.43
C PHE A 13 -56.32 18.92 64.46
N SER A 14 -55.87 17.98 63.64
CA SER A 14 -54.48 17.63 63.50
C SER A 14 -53.82 18.52 62.45
N HIS A 15 -52.95 19.38 62.88
CA HIS A 15 -51.98 20.03 61.98
C HIS A 15 -51.03 18.99 61.38
N VAL A 16 -51.27 18.56 60.16
CA VAL A 16 -50.32 17.78 59.38
C VAL A 16 -50.05 18.55 58.09
N GLY A 17 -48.84 18.98 57.89
CA GLY A 17 -48.51 19.22 56.51
C GLY A 17 -47.48 20.26 56.09
N THR A 18 -46.51 20.71 56.88
CA THR A 18 -45.46 21.56 56.33
C THR A 18 -44.09 20.94 56.31
N ALA A 19 -43.78 19.96 57.14
CA ALA A 19 -42.44 19.31 57.16
C ALA A 19 -42.19 18.36 55.97
N GLY A 20 -43.22 17.66 55.45
CA GLY A 20 -43.07 16.67 54.38
C GLY A 20 -42.76 17.31 52.98
N ASN A 21 -43.11 18.57 52.78
CA ASN A 21 -42.93 19.23 51.48
C ASN A 21 -41.52 19.79 51.33
N GLU A 22 -40.87 20.21 52.40
CA GLU A 22 -39.47 20.63 52.34
C GLU A 22 -38.48 19.48 52.17
N GLU A 23 -38.71 18.36 52.82
CA GLU A 23 -37.87 17.17 52.64
C GLU A 23 -37.98 16.60 51.20
N ARG A 24 -39.18 16.56 50.64
CA ARG A 24 -39.38 16.18 49.24
C ARG A 24 -38.64 17.10 48.28
N LYS A 25 -38.69 18.39 48.48
CA LYS A 25 -37.96 19.38 47.66
C LYS A 25 -36.45 19.20 47.78
N LYS A 26 -35.90 18.98 48.96
CA LYS A 26 -34.47 18.70 49.19
C LYS A 26 -34.02 17.41 48.55
N THR A 27 -34.86 16.34 48.57
CA THR A 27 -34.54 15.07 47.96
C THR A 27 -34.63 15.10 46.44
N MET A 28 -35.59 15.86 45.87
CA MET A 28 -35.65 16.08 44.42
C MET A 28 -34.46 16.95 43.91
N ALA A 29 -34.09 17.99 44.63
CA ALA A 29 -32.94 18.81 44.30
C ALA A 29 -31.64 17.98 44.32
N LYS A 30 -31.39 17.14 45.31
CA LYS A 30 -30.24 16.26 45.39
C LYS A 30 -30.21 15.24 44.23
N ARG A 31 -31.35 14.66 43.85
CA ARG A 31 -31.46 13.76 42.71
C ARG A 31 -31.18 14.49 41.38
N LEU A 32 -31.71 15.72 41.21
CA LEU A 32 -31.49 16.53 40.03
C LEU A 32 -30.00 16.89 39.86
N ILE A 33 -29.37 17.32 40.97
CA ILE A 33 -27.92 17.65 40.97
C ILE A 33 -27.08 16.42 40.66
N SER A 34 -27.43 15.25 41.24
CA SER A 34 -26.70 14.01 40.93
C SER A 34 -26.83 13.61 39.44
N THR A 35 -28.04 13.73 38.88
CA THR A 35 -28.28 13.39 37.47
C THR A 35 -27.54 14.33 36.53
N VAL A 36 -27.56 15.62 36.81
CA VAL A 36 -26.81 16.63 36.00
C VAL A 36 -25.30 16.40 36.10
N LEU A 37 -24.78 16.09 37.30
CA LEU A 37 -23.36 15.76 37.47
C LEU A 37 -22.93 14.51 36.69
N THR A 38 -23.80 13.49 36.67
CA THR A 38 -23.53 12.25 35.90
C THR A 38 -23.53 12.51 34.40
N VAL A 39 -24.46 13.34 33.91
CA VAL A 39 -24.53 13.72 32.48
C VAL A 39 -23.33 14.54 32.06
N VAL A 40 -22.90 15.51 32.89
CA VAL A 40 -21.71 16.33 32.65
C VAL A 40 -20.45 15.45 32.62
N MET A 41 -20.33 14.52 33.57
CA MET A 41 -19.18 13.61 33.62
C MET A 41 -19.14 12.65 32.40
N ALA A 42 -20.29 12.19 31.94
CA ALA A 42 -20.40 11.38 30.71
C ALA A 42 -20.07 12.20 29.46
N ALA A 43 -20.46 13.48 29.39
CA ALA A 43 -20.14 14.37 28.28
C ALA A 43 -18.64 14.69 28.20
N VAL A 44 -17.94 14.82 29.34
CA VAL A 44 -16.48 15.05 29.38
C VAL A 44 -15.70 13.81 28.93
N LEU A 45 -16.23 12.60 29.17
CA LEU A 45 -15.57 11.38 28.69
C LEU A 45 -15.73 11.13 27.19
N LEU A 46 -16.69 11.79 26.53
CA LEU A 46 -16.94 11.70 25.10
C LEU A 46 -16.18 12.76 24.27
N THR A 47 -15.53 13.75 24.90
CA THR A 47 -14.64 14.68 24.23
C THR A 47 -13.22 14.12 24.07
N GLY A 48 -13.12 12.83 23.67
CA GLY A 48 -11.88 12.31 23.13
C GLY A 48 -11.54 13.14 21.89
N CYS A 49 -10.41 13.84 21.90
CA CYS A 49 -9.90 14.53 20.72
C CYS A 49 -9.67 13.53 19.60
N VAL A 50 -10.65 13.33 18.74
CA VAL A 50 -10.45 12.61 17.49
C VAL A 50 -9.68 13.56 16.57
N LYS A 51 -8.38 13.36 16.47
CA LYS A 51 -7.55 14.04 15.48
C LYS A 51 -7.67 13.25 14.19
N VAL A 52 -8.36 13.81 13.20
CA VAL A 52 -8.45 13.21 11.87
C VAL A 52 -7.20 13.60 11.11
N VAL A 53 -6.41 12.59 10.71
CA VAL A 53 -5.21 12.75 9.90
C VAL A 53 -5.49 12.17 8.52
N LYS A 54 -4.97 12.80 7.49
CA LYS A 54 -5.02 12.22 6.13
C LYS A 54 -4.18 10.95 6.09
N ILE A 55 -4.62 9.97 5.31
CA ILE A 55 -3.85 8.74 5.08
C ILE A 55 -2.48 9.13 4.54
N GLY A 56 -1.40 8.62 5.15
CA GLY A 56 -0.02 8.96 4.84
C GLY A 56 0.60 10.06 5.73
N HIS A 57 -0.17 10.65 6.66
CA HIS A 57 0.30 11.67 7.62
C HIS A 57 0.16 11.22 9.08
N GLU A 58 0.21 9.91 9.33
CA GLU A 58 0.09 9.33 10.67
C GLU A 58 1.25 9.74 11.60
N GLY A 59 2.39 10.10 11.03
CA GLY A 59 3.56 10.63 11.74
C GLY A 59 3.27 11.91 12.53
N ASP A 60 2.31 12.74 12.09
CA ASP A 60 1.86 13.94 12.78
C ASP A 60 1.23 13.65 14.17
N LEU A 61 0.77 12.41 14.39
CA LEU A 61 0.19 11.97 15.67
C LEU A 61 1.25 11.41 16.61
N THR A 62 2.26 10.78 16.09
CA THR A 62 3.26 10.02 16.87
C THR A 62 4.57 10.77 17.04
N GLY A 63 4.76 11.88 16.32
CA GLY A 63 6.04 12.61 16.27
C GLY A 63 7.12 11.84 15.50
N GLN A 64 6.77 10.75 14.83
CA GLN A 64 7.68 10.03 13.93
C GLN A 64 7.86 10.84 12.66
N LYS A 65 9.07 10.78 12.09
CA LYS A 65 9.36 11.41 10.80
C LYS A 65 8.41 10.80 9.75
N GLU A 66 7.72 11.63 9.00
CA GLU A 66 6.83 11.18 7.93
C GLU A 66 7.62 10.33 6.94
N PHE A 67 7.10 9.15 6.62
CA PHE A 67 7.73 8.29 5.62
C PHE A 67 7.53 8.92 4.23
N ASN A 68 8.63 9.27 3.57
CA ASN A 68 8.62 9.76 2.20
C ASN A 68 9.19 8.69 1.26
N PRO A 69 8.34 7.93 0.57
CA PRO A 69 8.81 6.87 -0.31
C PRO A 69 9.62 7.38 -1.49
N GLY A 70 9.32 8.58 -2.01
CA GLY A 70 10.07 9.21 -3.11
C GLY A 70 11.51 9.51 -2.72
N ASP A 71 11.72 10.19 -1.58
CA ASP A 71 13.07 10.48 -1.07
C ASP A 71 13.85 9.20 -0.76
N SER A 72 13.16 8.17 -0.27
CA SER A 72 13.76 6.87 0.04
C SER A 72 14.25 6.17 -1.23
N VAL A 73 13.43 6.14 -2.28
CA VAL A 73 13.79 5.53 -3.58
C VAL A 73 14.88 6.34 -4.27
N GLU A 74 14.81 7.67 -4.27
CA GLU A 74 15.84 8.55 -4.86
C GLU A 74 17.22 8.29 -4.23
N ALA A 75 17.28 8.08 -2.92
CA ALA A 75 18.53 7.84 -2.21
C ALA A 75 19.21 6.51 -2.57
N ILE A 76 18.42 5.47 -2.93
CA ILE A 76 18.94 4.12 -3.19
C ILE A 76 19.00 3.75 -4.67
N TRP A 77 18.34 4.51 -5.56
CA TRP A 77 18.18 4.12 -6.96
C TRP A 77 19.52 3.88 -7.67
N ASP A 78 20.38 4.89 -7.70
CA ASP A 78 21.66 4.80 -8.39
C ASP A 78 22.74 4.04 -7.57
N SER A 79 22.61 4.05 -6.24
CA SER A 79 23.62 3.47 -5.35
C SER A 79 23.41 1.99 -5.02
N GLU A 80 22.15 1.51 -5.09
CA GLU A 80 21.81 0.15 -4.67
C GLU A 80 20.95 -0.59 -5.70
N VAL A 81 19.84 0.02 -6.20
CA VAL A 81 18.89 -0.67 -7.09
C VAL A 81 19.53 -1.05 -8.43
N ILE A 82 20.13 -0.09 -9.13
CA ILE A 82 20.80 -0.37 -10.42
C ILE A 82 21.95 -1.35 -10.24
N PRO A 83 22.89 -1.13 -9.30
CA PRO A 83 24.00 -2.08 -9.08
C PRO A 83 23.58 -3.49 -8.70
N GLU A 84 22.52 -3.66 -7.89
CA GLU A 84 22.04 -4.99 -7.56
C GLU A 84 21.40 -5.68 -8.77
N CYS A 85 20.56 -4.97 -9.55
CA CYS A 85 20.01 -5.50 -10.79
C CYS A 85 21.12 -5.93 -11.76
N GLU A 86 22.12 -5.07 -12.02
CA GLU A 86 23.23 -5.38 -12.93
C GLU A 86 24.03 -6.60 -12.45
N LYS A 87 24.32 -6.68 -11.15
CA LYS A 87 25.07 -7.77 -10.55
C LYS A 87 24.37 -9.13 -10.66
N LYS A 88 23.04 -9.15 -10.49
CA LYS A 88 22.21 -10.35 -10.52
C LYS A 88 21.73 -10.70 -11.93
N ALA A 89 21.75 -9.73 -12.86
CA ALA A 89 21.13 -9.86 -14.17
C ALA A 89 21.66 -11.06 -14.96
N VAL A 90 20.76 -11.96 -15.28
CA VAL A 90 20.99 -13.11 -16.16
C VAL A 90 20.63 -12.72 -17.58
N ASP A 91 21.38 -13.22 -18.56
CA ASP A 91 21.03 -13.01 -19.96
C ASP A 91 19.69 -13.70 -20.28
N VAL A 92 18.79 -12.95 -20.92
CA VAL A 92 17.48 -13.49 -21.33
C VAL A 92 17.63 -14.71 -22.23
N SER A 93 18.68 -14.76 -23.06
CA SER A 93 18.96 -15.91 -23.92
C SER A 93 19.26 -17.19 -23.14
N ASP A 94 19.94 -17.08 -21.99
CA ASP A 94 20.25 -18.23 -21.13
C ASP A 94 18.95 -18.79 -20.47
N ILE A 95 18.06 -17.90 -20.04
CA ILE A 95 16.75 -18.28 -19.53
C ILE A 95 15.95 -18.99 -20.61
N LEU A 96 15.87 -18.42 -21.81
CA LEU A 96 15.10 -18.96 -22.92
C LEU A 96 15.67 -20.28 -23.44
N ALA A 97 16.98 -20.47 -23.41
CA ALA A 97 17.62 -21.75 -23.80
C ALA A 97 17.14 -22.92 -22.93
N LYS A 98 16.79 -22.66 -21.66
CA LYS A 98 16.41 -23.68 -20.69
C LYS A 98 14.91 -23.75 -20.41
N TYR A 99 14.25 -22.59 -20.38
CA TYR A 99 12.88 -22.42 -19.87
C TYR A 99 11.88 -21.87 -20.89
N ASP A 100 12.15 -21.98 -22.20
CA ASP A 100 11.18 -21.59 -23.23
C ASP A 100 9.86 -22.35 -23.06
N GLY A 101 8.77 -21.60 -22.91
CA GLY A 101 7.42 -22.14 -22.69
C GLY A 101 7.17 -22.74 -21.30
N LYS A 102 8.06 -22.51 -20.29
CA LYS A 102 7.92 -23.05 -18.91
C LYS A 102 8.58 -22.16 -17.86
N LEU A 103 8.52 -20.86 -18.03
CA LEU A 103 9.19 -19.87 -17.16
C LEU A 103 8.76 -19.97 -15.68
N THR A 104 7.52 -20.37 -15.39
CA THR A 104 7.04 -20.52 -14.01
C THR A 104 7.73 -21.64 -13.23
N GLU A 105 8.47 -22.53 -13.91
CA GLU A 105 9.20 -23.65 -13.31
C GLU A 105 10.64 -23.28 -12.87
N MET A 106 11.10 -22.06 -13.13
CA MET A 106 12.48 -21.62 -12.84
C MET A 106 12.82 -21.65 -11.34
N GLY A 107 11.87 -21.30 -10.46
CA GLY A 107 12.06 -21.38 -9.01
C GLY A 107 13.16 -20.46 -8.51
N GLU A 108 14.08 -20.98 -7.67
CA GLU A 108 15.23 -20.25 -7.12
C GLU A 108 16.44 -20.22 -8.08
N GLU A 109 16.33 -20.83 -9.23
CA GLU A 109 17.39 -20.75 -10.23
C GLU A 109 17.56 -19.31 -10.73
N PHE A 110 18.76 -18.95 -11.13
CA PHE A 110 19.11 -17.59 -11.55
C PHE A 110 18.90 -16.51 -10.45
N ASP A 111 19.13 -16.89 -9.21
CA ASP A 111 18.98 -16.00 -8.05
C ASP A 111 17.57 -15.36 -7.91
N GLY A 112 16.55 -16.09 -8.38
CA GLY A 112 15.16 -15.65 -8.31
C GLY A 112 14.71 -15.38 -6.89
N LEU A 113 14.07 -14.23 -6.67
CA LEU A 113 13.51 -13.83 -5.38
C LEU A 113 11.99 -13.88 -5.38
N LYS A 114 11.45 -14.27 -4.24
CA LYS A 114 10.02 -14.30 -4.01
C LYS A 114 9.67 -13.87 -2.59
N THR A 115 8.82 -12.88 -2.45
CA THR A 115 8.29 -12.52 -1.13
C THR A 115 7.43 -13.66 -0.58
N LYS A 116 7.30 -13.78 0.75
CA LYS A 116 6.53 -14.88 1.40
C LYS A 116 5.07 -14.96 0.94
N ALA A 117 4.49 -13.83 0.53
CA ALA A 117 3.10 -13.75 0.09
C ALA A 117 2.93 -13.91 -1.43
N ALA A 118 4.01 -13.86 -2.21
CA ALA A 118 3.96 -13.95 -3.66
C ALA A 118 3.82 -15.40 -4.15
N SER A 119 3.12 -15.57 -5.29
CA SER A 119 2.99 -16.86 -5.96
C SER A 119 4.16 -17.15 -6.88
N TYR A 120 4.80 -16.12 -7.44
CA TYR A 120 5.80 -16.20 -8.48
C TYR A 120 7.12 -15.58 -8.05
N TYR A 121 8.20 -16.02 -8.70
CA TYR A 121 9.55 -15.48 -8.51
C TYR A 121 9.77 -14.27 -9.41
N ASN A 122 10.64 -13.37 -8.96
CA ASN A 122 11.13 -12.23 -9.72
C ASN A 122 12.60 -12.46 -10.06
N TYR A 123 13.04 -11.93 -11.18
CA TYR A 123 14.40 -12.11 -11.68
C TYR A 123 14.92 -10.82 -12.28
N ALA A 124 16.17 -10.50 -11.97
CA ALA A 124 16.92 -9.50 -12.71
C ALA A 124 17.45 -10.10 -14.01
N VAL A 125 17.27 -9.40 -15.12
CA VAL A 125 17.69 -9.84 -16.45
C VAL A 125 18.38 -8.72 -17.20
N LYS A 126 19.24 -9.12 -18.14
CA LYS A 126 19.83 -8.24 -19.14
C LYS A 126 19.59 -8.76 -20.55
N LEU A 127 19.57 -7.85 -21.48
CA LEU A 127 19.43 -8.13 -22.89
C LEU A 127 20.21 -7.10 -23.70
N GLU A 128 21.17 -7.58 -24.48
CA GLU A 128 22.02 -6.75 -25.31
C GLU A 128 21.72 -6.96 -26.79
N GLY A 129 21.66 -5.89 -27.57
CA GLY A 129 21.49 -5.93 -29.00
C GLY A 129 20.14 -6.45 -29.48
N ALA A 130 19.11 -6.36 -28.64
CA ALA A 130 17.75 -6.76 -29.01
C ALA A 130 17.13 -5.77 -30.00
N LYS A 131 16.49 -6.29 -31.04
CA LYS A 131 15.80 -5.47 -32.04
C LYS A 131 14.34 -5.26 -31.65
N ILE A 132 13.86 -4.03 -31.71
CA ILE A 132 12.45 -3.71 -31.53
C ILE A 132 11.68 -4.17 -32.78
N THR A 133 10.73 -5.08 -32.62
CA THR A 133 9.88 -5.62 -33.69
C THR A 133 8.48 -5.02 -33.70
N LYS A 134 8.02 -4.50 -32.56
CA LYS A 134 6.73 -3.84 -32.41
C LYS A 134 6.79 -2.80 -31.30
N VAL A 135 6.12 -1.67 -31.52
CA VAL A 135 5.96 -0.61 -30.51
C VAL A 135 4.48 -0.38 -30.27
N ASP A 136 4.06 -0.44 -29.01
CA ASP A 136 2.73 -0.07 -28.56
C ASP A 136 2.85 1.08 -27.56
N LYS A 137 2.70 2.32 -28.04
CA LYS A 137 2.68 3.55 -27.24
C LYS A 137 1.25 4.00 -26.89
N ASP A 138 0.24 3.43 -27.55
CA ASP A 138 -1.16 3.86 -27.43
C ASP A 138 -1.86 3.20 -26.25
N SER A 139 -1.41 2.02 -25.86
CA SER A 139 -1.97 1.34 -24.69
C SER A 139 -1.45 1.96 -23.40
N PHE A 140 -2.31 1.96 -22.38
CA PHE A 140 -1.98 2.44 -21.04
C PHE A 140 -0.73 1.75 -20.45
N TYR A 141 -0.53 0.47 -20.79
CA TYR A 141 0.61 -0.33 -20.33
C TYR A 141 1.86 -0.14 -21.19
N GLY A 142 1.78 0.44 -22.36
CA GLY A 142 2.89 0.71 -23.29
C GLY A 142 3.98 -0.37 -23.31
N THR A 143 4.26 -0.96 -24.44
CA THR A 143 5.30 -1.98 -24.55
C THR A 143 6.06 -1.88 -25.84
N VAL A 144 7.31 -2.33 -25.82
CA VAL A 144 8.06 -2.70 -27.02
C VAL A 144 8.32 -4.20 -27.03
N THR A 145 8.05 -4.86 -28.16
CA THR A 145 8.37 -6.27 -28.35
C THR A 145 9.78 -6.40 -28.89
N LEU A 146 10.54 -7.31 -28.28
CA LEU A 146 11.96 -7.48 -28.52
C LEU A 146 12.25 -8.81 -29.19
N GLU A 147 13.02 -8.76 -30.27
CA GLU A 147 13.67 -9.93 -30.86
C GLU A 147 15.00 -10.16 -30.16
N VAL A 148 15.09 -11.29 -29.45
CA VAL A 148 16.30 -11.68 -28.72
C VAL A 148 17.30 -12.29 -29.70
N PRO A 149 18.56 -11.82 -29.74
CA PRO A 149 19.54 -12.35 -30.68
C PRO A 149 19.71 -13.88 -30.61
N GLY A 150 19.57 -14.56 -31.75
CA GLY A 150 19.72 -16.02 -31.85
C GLY A 150 18.57 -16.84 -31.29
N TYR A 151 17.52 -16.23 -30.75
CA TYR A 151 16.37 -16.95 -30.25
C TYR A 151 15.24 -17.05 -31.30
N THR A 152 14.67 -18.24 -31.43
CA THR A 152 13.59 -18.54 -32.39
C THR A 152 12.44 -19.34 -31.75
N GLY A 153 12.38 -19.35 -30.42
CA GLY A 153 11.37 -20.10 -29.66
C GLY A 153 10.02 -19.39 -29.60
N LYS A 154 9.19 -19.78 -28.63
CA LYS A 154 7.80 -19.33 -28.53
C LYS A 154 7.59 -18.18 -27.53
N THR A 155 8.49 -18.03 -26.57
CA THR A 155 8.36 -17.03 -25.52
C THR A 155 8.47 -15.62 -26.09
N VAL A 156 7.49 -14.78 -25.82
CA VAL A 156 7.48 -13.40 -26.25
C VAL A 156 8.22 -12.56 -25.20
N VAL A 157 9.19 -11.75 -25.63
CA VAL A 157 9.93 -10.83 -24.76
C VAL A 157 9.49 -9.40 -25.04
N THR A 158 9.07 -8.70 -24.00
CA THR A 158 8.65 -7.30 -24.08
C THR A 158 9.33 -6.48 -22.99
N CYS A 159 9.58 -5.20 -23.29
CA CYS A 159 9.94 -4.21 -22.28
C CYS A 159 8.76 -3.26 -22.07
N GLN A 160 8.39 -3.02 -20.82
CA GLN A 160 7.35 -2.08 -20.46
C GLN A 160 7.86 -0.63 -20.57
N ILE A 161 7.09 0.22 -21.25
CA ILE A 161 7.38 1.63 -21.43
C ILE A 161 6.22 2.54 -21.00
N GLY A 162 5.09 1.97 -20.59
CA GLY A 162 3.92 2.69 -20.12
C GLY A 162 3.91 2.90 -18.60
N LYS A 163 2.81 3.49 -18.11
CA LYS A 163 2.67 3.94 -16.71
C LYS A 163 2.49 2.82 -15.69
N TYR A 164 1.76 1.76 -16.05
CA TYR A 164 1.47 0.68 -15.11
C TYR A 164 2.43 -0.48 -15.32
N LYS A 165 3.21 -0.68 -14.33
CA LYS A 165 4.23 -1.70 -14.26
C LYS A 165 3.91 -2.61 -13.07
N ASN A 166 4.53 -3.76 -13.01
CA ASN A 166 4.40 -4.68 -11.89
C ASN A 166 5.31 -4.27 -10.72
N SER A 167 5.42 -5.09 -9.70
CA SER A 167 6.31 -4.86 -8.55
C SER A 167 7.66 -5.58 -8.68
N SER A 168 8.02 -6.06 -9.88
CA SER A 168 9.18 -6.93 -10.07
C SER A 168 10.49 -6.32 -9.59
N ILE A 169 10.71 -5.01 -9.76
CA ILE A 169 11.93 -4.35 -9.27
C ILE A 169 12.00 -4.43 -7.75
N ARG A 170 10.99 -3.93 -7.03
CA ARG A 170 10.97 -3.95 -5.56
C ARG A 170 11.10 -5.37 -5.02
N ASP A 171 10.37 -6.32 -5.60
CA ASP A 171 10.27 -7.70 -5.09
C ASP A 171 11.49 -8.55 -5.48
N ASP A 172 12.40 -8.04 -6.33
CA ASP A 172 13.70 -8.63 -6.65
C ASP A 172 14.86 -8.02 -5.86
N MET A 173 14.64 -6.96 -5.09
CA MET A 173 15.69 -6.37 -4.24
C MET A 173 15.86 -7.16 -2.95
N SER A 174 17.07 -7.68 -2.71
CA SER A 174 17.39 -8.47 -1.50
C SER A 174 17.45 -7.63 -0.24
N PHE A 175 17.67 -6.32 -0.36
CA PHE A 175 17.78 -5.37 0.74
C PHE A 175 16.46 -4.66 1.10
N ILE A 176 15.35 -5.00 0.44
CA ILE A 176 14.02 -4.44 0.73
C ILE A 176 13.11 -5.56 1.23
N ASP A 177 12.76 -5.55 2.51
CA ASP A 177 11.82 -6.51 3.10
C ASP A 177 10.56 -5.81 3.61
N PHE A 178 9.43 -6.50 3.54
CA PHE A 178 8.15 -5.98 4.05
C PHE A 178 8.22 -5.57 5.52
N SER A 179 9.06 -6.23 6.31
CA SER A 179 9.24 -5.92 7.75
C SER A 179 9.92 -4.57 8.01
N ASP A 180 10.51 -3.94 7.00
CA ASP A 180 11.12 -2.61 7.11
C ASP A 180 10.07 -1.49 7.10
N PHE A 181 8.82 -1.83 6.81
CA PHE A 181 7.70 -0.88 6.66
C PHE A 181 6.64 -1.08 7.74
N THR A 182 5.99 0.01 8.12
CA THR A 182 4.96 -0.01 9.16
C THR A 182 3.69 -0.74 8.70
N ASN A 183 3.39 -0.70 7.40
CA ASN A 183 2.16 -1.24 6.83
C ASN A 183 2.25 -1.48 5.32
N GLN A 184 1.23 -2.15 4.76
CA GLN A 184 1.15 -2.42 3.33
C GLN A 184 1.06 -1.17 2.45
N THR A 185 0.57 -0.06 2.99
CA THR A 185 0.47 1.20 2.24
C THR A 185 1.86 1.76 1.95
N GLU A 186 2.73 1.82 2.95
CA GLU A 186 4.13 2.24 2.78
C GLU A 186 4.87 1.31 1.82
N TRP A 187 4.71 0.00 1.99
CA TRP A 187 5.24 -1.01 1.07
C TRP A 187 4.79 -0.79 -0.38
N GLY A 188 3.50 -0.49 -0.59
CA GLY A 188 2.94 -0.18 -1.91
C GLY A 188 3.46 1.14 -2.48
N GLN A 189 3.64 2.15 -1.65
CA GLN A 189 4.15 3.47 -2.05
C GLN A 189 5.61 3.40 -2.54
N VAL A 190 6.47 2.56 -1.94
CA VAL A 190 7.83 2.33 -2.45
C VAL A 190 7.79 1.78 -3.88
N ASN A 191 6.93 0.79 -4.15
CA ASN A 191 6.77 0.30 -5.52
C ASN A 191 6.33 1.40 -6.49
N THR A 192 5.35 2.21 -6.10
CA THR A 192 4.88 3.33 -6.92
C THR A 192 6.02 4.30 -7.23
N SER A 193 6.81 4.68 -6.22
CA SER A 193 7.94 5.60 -6.41
C SER A 193 9.06 4.99 -7.27
N MET A 194 9.32 3.68 -7.17
CA MET A 194 10.25 3.00 -8.09
C MET A 194 9.75 3.04 -9.53
N LEU A 195 8.45 2.83 -9.76
CA LEU A 195 7.87 2.88 -11.10
C LEU A 195 7.85 4.30 -11.67
N GLU A 196 7.63 5.32 -10.84
CA GLU A 196 7.78 6.73 -11.23
C GLU A 196 9.23 7.03 -11.62
N LYS A 197 10.21 6.50 -10.88
CA LYS A 197 11.63 6.63 -11.23
C LYS A 197 11.95 5.94 -12.56
N VAL A 198 11.41 4.75 -12.82
CA VAL A 198 11.53 4.08 -14.14
C VAL A 198 10.97 4.96 -15.25
N GLU A 199 9.78 5.53 -15.06
CA GLU A 199 9.17 6.41 -16.08
C GLU A 199 10.03 7.63 -16.36
N GLU A 200 10.43 8.37 -15.33
CA GLU A 200 11.10 9.66 -15.48
C GLU A 200 12.60 9.55 -15.86
N ALA A 201 13.31 8.60 -15.26
CA ALA A 201 14.76 8.50 -15.40
C ALA A 201 15.23 7.48 -16.44
N VAL A 202 14.43 6.44 -16.72
CA VAL A 202 14.84 5.33 -17.59
C VAL A 202 14.12 5.40 -18.94
N VAL A 203 12.80 5.49 -18.95
CA VAL A 203 12.00 5.38 -20.18
C VAL A 203 11.90 6.72 -20.91
N LYS A 204 11.56 7.79 -20.20
CA LYS A 204 11.31 9.11 -20.80
C LYS A 204 12.49 9.68 -21.62
N PRO A 205 13.76 9.53 -21.18
CA PRO A 205 14.90 10.04 -21.96
C PRO A 205 15.05 9.42 -23.34
N VAL A 206 14.60 8.17 -23.53
CA VAL A 206 14.73 7.41 -24.79
C VAL A 206 13.41 7.16 -25.50
N TYR A 207 12.30 7.67 -24.94
CA TYR A 207 10.94 7.31 -25.38
C TYR A 207 10.68 7.58 -26.86
N ASP A 208 11.17 8.69 -27.39
CA ASP A 208 10.97 9.08 -28.79
C ASP A 208 11.80 8.22 -29.75
N ASP A 209 12.94 7.71 -29.30
CA ASP A 209 13.85 6.85 -30.06
C ASP A 209 13.40 5.38 -30.11
N LEU A 210 12.44 4.99 -29.26
CA LEU A 210 11.84 3.66 -29.26
C LEU A 210 10.94 3.48 -30.49
N ALA A 211 11.50 2.95 -31.57
CA ALA A 211 10.86 2.72 -32.84
C ALA A 211 11.12 1.29 -33.35
N GLU A 212 10.22 0.77 -34.20
CA GLU A 212 10.45 -0.50 -34.87
C GLU A 212 11.74 -0.48 -35.69
N GLY A 213 12.55 -1.51 -35.52
CA GLY A 213 13.86 -1.63 -36.16
C GLY A 213 15.03 -1.07 -35.36
N ALA A 214 14.78 -0.24 -34.31
CA ALA A 214 15.83 0.19 -33.40
C ALA A 214 16.39 -0.99 -32.60
N THR A 215 17.64 -0.88 -32.19
CA THR A 215 18.32 -1.86 -31.33
C THR A 215 18.43 -1.29 -29.92
N VAL A 216 18.19 -2.13 -28.92
CA VAL A 216 18.26 -1.73 -27.51
C VAL A 216 19.17 -2.63 -26.70
N ASN A 217 19.79 -2.04 -25.67
CA ASN A 217 20.34 -2.76 -24.52
C ASN A 217 19.50 -2.41 -23.30
N LEU A 218 19.22 -3.39 -22.45
CA LEU A 218 18.50 -3.14 -21.22
C LEU A 218 18.98 -4.04 -20.08
N VAL A 219 18.78 -3.53 -18.86
CA VAL A 219 18.76 -4.29 -17.61
C VAL A 219 17.43 -4.00 -16.92
N GLY A 220 16.80 -5.01 -16.34
CA GLY A 220 15.53 -4.83 -15.67
C GLY A 220 15.10 -6.08 -14.93
N CYS A 221 13.87 -6.03 -14.39
CA CYS A 221 13.31 -7.15 -13.65
C CYS A 221 12.00 -7.61 -14.29
N PHE A 222 11.70 -8.90 -14.14
CA PHE A 222 10.40 -9.46 -14.51
C PHE A 222 9.90 -10.44 -13.47
N THR A 223 8.59 -10.65 -13.42
CA THR A 223 7.94 -11.70 -12.63
C THR A 223 7.62 -12.88 -13.56
N ALA A 224 8.00 -14.10 -13.18
CA ALA A 224 7.72 -15.31 -13.96
C ALA A 224 6.29 -15.82 -13.69
N ASP A 225 5.29 -15.01 -14.01
CA ASP A 225 3.85 -15.29 -13.84
C ASP A 225 3.19 -15.90 -15.10
N SER A 226 3.94 -15.98 -16.19
CA SER A 226 3.55 -16.61 -17.46
C SER A 226 4.62 -17.60 -17.91
N ASN A 227 4.22 -18.65 -18.65
CA ASN A 227 5.16 -19.63 -19.20
C ASN A 227 5.76 -19.21 -20.55
N ASP A 228 5.11 -18.29 -21.24
CA ASP A 228 5.41 -17.93 -22.64
C ASP A 228 5.60 -16.43 -22.87
N ALA A 229 5.70 -15.66 -21.79
CA ALA A 229 5.94 -14.22 -21.86
C ALA A 229 6.91 -13.73 -20.78
N ILE A 230 7.91 -12.97 -21.17
CA ILE A 230 8.79 -12.18 -20.30
C ILE A 230 8.41 -10.71 -20.50
N VAL A 231 7.95 -10.07 -19.44
CA VAL A 231 7.58 -8.66 -19.44
C VAL A 231 8.55 -7.91 -18.52
N ILE A 232 9.56 -7.28 -19.12
CA ILE A 232 10.66 -6.63 -18.39
C ILE A 232 10.27 -5.21 -17.99
N THR A 233 10.41 -4.86 -16.71
CA THR A 233 10.40 -3.49 -16.22
C THR A 233 11.85 -3.00 -16.18
N PRO A 234 12.25 -2.04 -17.01
CA PRO A 234 13.64 -1.66 -17.13
C PRO A 234 14.14 -0.81 -15.96
N VAL A 235 15.38 -1.04 -15.52
CA VAL A 235 16.14 -0.14 -14.64
C VAL A 235 17.24 0.58 -15.41
N VAL A 236 17.67 0.02 -16.53
CA VAL A 236 18.54 0.65 -17.54
C VAL A 236 17.94 0.35 -18.92
N LEU A 237 17.87 1.35 -19.79
CA LEU A 237 17.39 1.21 -21.17
C LEU A 237 18.16 2.16 -22.08
N GLU A 238 18.83 1.61 -23.07
CA GLU A 238 19.62 2.36 -24.07
C GLU A 238 19.14 2.01 -25.47
N VAL A 239 18.95 3.02 -26.32
CA VAL A 239 18.72 2.86 -27.77
C VAL A 239 20.03 3.11 -28.51
N LYS A 240 20.36 2.23 -29.46
CA LYS A 240 21.61 2.26 -30.25
C LYS A 240 21.36 2.78 -31.66
#